data_5e885239d35aa3d1501417267535d838
#
_entry.id   5e885239d35aa3d1501417267535d838
#
_cell.length_a   1.000
_cell.length_b   1.000
_cell.length_c   1.000
_cell.angle_alpha   90.00
_cell.angle_beta   90.00
_cell.angle_gamma   90.00
#
_symmetry.space_group_name_H-M   'P 1'
#
loop_
_entity.id
_entity.type
_entity.pdbx_description
1 polymer ?
#
loop_
_entity_poly.entity_id
_entity_poly.type
_entity_poly.pdbx_seq_one_letter_code
_entity_poly.pdbx_strand_id
1 'polypeptide(L)'
;GVGLEIEAIAFDLGEAIANRGGKPDLPLQEKDEVLIFALPYLNDSYQALVDAAAENANSSEDNDAVDMEFRLGPDGEVVSVFPGEEKEEMLEEERRYEDRTELIEEIVFRLEAQAKSPESTNVVDVSGDVRLPGRYPLLGDRSLNALIALAGGFENSAFLEEAEVTRLSFDPRGGARIGTFKVDIEAASDSGFQLQPLDRIRVSRIPNWSYGDTVELTGSVVFPGDYPIVPGEMLSSVLSRAGGIAENGFPQGAILIKVEAKKREQEQLERLIASIQRNVLAQSQTREQDDSVRSSDAQSELEFLQGVLAKEAIGRVVIDLPAILAGNSDADIQLEAGDSLYVPEFNNTISVIGEVRQPGNFRYESDRSVADYVDFAAGTTVRAENKETYIVRANGSVQRIAMRKSLLSFTPTGVSGLEPGDTIIVPVNEEYQPTLSRYKEVSTVVFQSIASLYPLFRL
;
A
#
# COMPACT_ATOMS: atom_id res chain seq x y z
N GLY A 1 11.53 -34.97 -48.84
CA GLY A 1 10.40 -35.15 -47.94
C GLY A 1 9.60 -33.87 -47.91
N VAL A 2 8.33 -33.91 -48.19
CA VAL A 2 7.39 -32.79 -47.97
C VAL A 2 7.30 -32.70 -46.44
N GLY A 3 7.85 -31.64 -45.86
CA GLY A 3 7.72 -31.38 -44.41
C GLY A 3 6.23 -31.21 -44.09
N LEU A 4 5.75 -31.92 -43.09
CA LEU A 4 4.42 -31.69 -42.55
C LEU A 4 4.37 -30.25 -42.00
N GLU A 5 3.43 -29.46 -42.52
CA GLU A 5 3.17 -28.13 -42.00
C GLU A 5 2.29 -28.29 -40.75
N ILE A 6 2.70 -27.64 -39.66
CA ILE A 6 1.99 -27.68 -38.37
C ILE A 6 0.99 -26.54 -38.36
N GLU A 7 -0.25 -26.83 -38.03
CA GLU A 7 -1.33 -25.87 -37.82
C GLU A 7 -1.94 -26.11 -36.45
N ALA A 8 -2.13 -25.03 -35.65
CA ALA A 8 -2.79 -25.10 -34.35
C ALA A 8 -4.29 -24.84 -34.50
N ILE A 9 -5.10 -25.76 -33.99
CA ILE A 9 -6.57 -25.68 -34.04
C ILE A 9 -7.09 -25.75 -32.62
N ALA A 10 -7.84 -24.74 -32.18
CA ALA A 10 -8.53 -24.79 -30.91
C ALA A 10 -9.88 -25.52 -31.06
N PHE A 11 -10.26 -26.27 -30.01
CA PHE A 11 -11.57 -26.90 -29.92
C PHE A 11 -12.03 -26.94 -28.46
N ASP A 12 -13.34 -26.91 -28.25
CA ASP A 12 -13.95 -27.11 -26.94
C ASP A 12 -14.18 -28.62 -26.73
N LEU A 13 -13.44 -29.20 -25.80
CA LEU A 13 -13.51 -30.63 -25.50
C LEU A 13 -14.89 -31.00 -24.91
N GLY A 14 -15.50 -30.13 -24.10
CA GLY A 14 -16.82 -30.37 -23.51
C GLY A 14 -17.89 -30.41 -24.60
N GLU A 15 -17.86 -29.47 -25.54
CA GLU A 15 -18.78 -29.39 -26.67
C GLU A 15 -18.56 -30.55 -27.65
N ALA A 16 -17.31 -30.93 -27.92
CA ALA A 16 -16.96 -32.06 -28.75
C ALA A 16 -17.48 -33.39 -28.18
N ILE A 17 -17.38 -33.61 -26.89
CA ILE A 17 -17.91 -34.78 -26.20
C ILE A 17 -19.45 -34.79 -26.20
N ALA A 18 -20.09 -33.62 -26.00
CA ALA A 18 -21.54 -33.49 -25.97
C ALA A 18 -22.18 -33.68 -27.34
N ASN A 19 -21.50 -33.26 -28.43
CA ASN A 19 -22.01 -33.26 -29.80
C ASN A 19 -21.19 -34.19 -30.72
N ARG A 20 -21.04 -35.44 -30.35
CA ARG A 20 -20.27 -36.43 -31.10
C ARG A 20 -20.74 -36.56 -32.57
N GLY A 21 -19.79 -36.44 -33.51
CA GLY A 21 -20.05 -36.45 -34.95
C GLY A 21 -20.61 -35.11 -35.47
N GLY A 22 -20.68 -34.06 -34.63
CA GLY A 22 -21.04 -32.70 -35.05
C GLY A 22 -19.82 -31.87 -35.44
N LYS A 23 -20.04 -30.59 -35.78
CA LYS A 23 -18.96 -29.66 -36.14
C LYS A 23 -17.85 -29.51 -35.11
N PRO A 24 -18.14 -29.52 -33.77
CA PRO A 24 -17.10 -29.43 -32.76
C PRO A 24 -16.24 -30.69 -32.61
N ASP A 25 -16.74 -31.86 -33.07
CA ASP A 25 -16.03 -33.13 -32.99
C ASP A 25 -15.07 -33.28 -34.18
N LEU A 26 -13.82 -32.85 -33.96
CA LEU A 26 -12.80 -32.87 -35.02
C LEU A 26 -12.32 -34.29 -35.31
N PRO A 27 -12.33 -34.74 -36.57
CA PRO A 27 -11.77 -36.03 -36.94
C PRO A 27 -10.25 -35.99 -36.84
N LEU A 28 -9.69 -36.74 -35.89
CA LEU A 28 -8.25 -36.87 -35.72
C LEU A 28 -7.62 -37.70 -36.85
N GLN A 29 -6.47 -37.26 -37.32
CA GLN A 29 -5.67 -37.92 -38.33
C GLN A 29 -4.41 -38.55 -37.72
N GLU A 30 -3.77 -39.41 -38.46
CA GLU A 30 -2.47 -39.99 -38.05
C GLU A 30 -1.44 -38.84 -37.88
N LYS A 31 -0.85 -38.72 -36.72
CA LYS A 31 0.11 -37.71 -36.28
C LYS A 31 -0.49 -36.39 -35.75
N ASP A 32 -1.79 -36.28 -35.57
CA ASP A 32 -2.35 -35.20 -34.78
C ASP A 32 -1.97 -35.36 -33.31
N GLU A 33 -1.62 -34.25 -32.69
CA GLU A 33 -1.28 -34.15 -31.29
C GLU A 33 -2.38 -33.34 -30.59
N VAL A 34 -2.98 -33.91 -29.56
CA VAL A 34 -4.04 -33.27 -28.79
C VAL A 34 -3.46 -32.81 -27.46
N LEU A 35 -3.46 -31.53 -27.23
CA LEU A 35 -3.00 -30.91 -25.99
C LEU A 35 -4.19 -30.37 -25.21
N ILE A 36 -4.32 -30.78 -23.96
CA ILE A 36 -5.40 -30.35 -23.06
C ILE A 36 -4.78 -29.56 -21.96
N PHE A 37 -5.15 -28.29 -21.84
CA PHE A 37 -4.69 -27.39 -20.81
C PHE A 37 -5.79 -27.17 -19.78
N ALA A 38 -5.44 -27.25 -18.49
CA ALA A 38 -6.29 -26.72 -17.44
C ALA A 38 -6.28 -25.19 -17.52
N LEU A 39 -7.44 -24.56 -17.44
CA LEU A 39 -7.51 -23.12 -17.21
C LEU A 39 -7.07 -22.84 -15.77
N PRO A 40 -6.16 -21.90 -15.54
CA PRO A 40 -5.79 -21.54 -14.18
C PRO A 40 -7.01 -20.94 -13.48
N TYR A 41 -7.44 -21.58 -12.42
CA TYR A 41 -8.45 -21.07 -11.52
C TYR A 41 -7.75 -20.11 -10.56
N LEU A 42 -7.50 -18.90 -10.97
CA LEU A 42 -7.07 -17.83 -10.07
C LEU A 42 -8.33 -17.29 -9.38
N ASN A 43 -8.56 -17.76 -8.17
CA ASN A 43 -9.53 -17.15 -7.30
C ASN A 43 -8.82 -15.97 -6.60
N ASP A 44 -8.97 -14.74 -7.13
CA ASP A 44 -8.35 -13.52 -6.59
C ASP A 44 -8.69 -13.31 -5.10
N SER A 45 -9.85 -13.80 -4.67
CA SER A 45 -10.27 -13.81 -3.26
C SER A 45 -9.41 -14.74 -2.40
N TYR A 46 -8.88 -15.82 -2.97
CA TYR A 46 -8.04 -16.78 -2.27
C TYR A 46 -6.62 -16.25 -2.09
N GLN A 47 -6.06 -15.62 -3.11
CA GLN A 47 -4.72 -15.02 -3.04
C GLN A 47 -4.69 -13.89 -1.99
N ALA A 48 -5.71 -13.04 -1.95
CA ALA A 48 -5.84 -11.98 -0.95
C ALA A 48 -5.95 -12.54 0.49
N LEU A 49 -6.60 -13.70 0.66
CA LEU A 49 -6.70 -14.39 1.97
C LEU A 49 -5.37 -15.05 2.37
N VAL A 50 -4.64 -15.62 1.41
CA VAL A 50 -3.31 -16.21 1.66
C VAL A 50 -2.30 -15.12 2.03
N ASP A 51 -2.32 -13.98 1.33
CA ASP A 51 -1.45 -12.85 1.62
C ASP A 51 -1.77 -12.23 3.00
N ALA A 52 -3.05 -12.09 3.35
CA ALA A 52 -3.47 -11.62 4.67
C ALA A 52 -3.13 -12.62 5.80
N ALA A 53 -3.20 -13.92 5.53
CA ALA A 53 -2.79 -14.96 6.49
C ALA A 53 -1.27 -15.01 6.68
N ALA A 54 -0.49 -14.78 5.61
CA ALA A 54 0.97 -14.72 5.68
C ALA A 54 1.46 -13.47 6.43
N GLU A 55 0.80 -12.33 6.30
CA GLU A 55 1.08 -11.13 7.09
C GLU A 55 0.77 -11.32 8.57
N ASN A 56 -0.33 -11.98 8.90
CA ASN A 56 -0.69 -12.30 10.28
C ASN A 56 0.24 -13.34 10.92
N ALA A 57 0.75 -14.31 10.17
CA ALA A 57 1.70 -15.31 10.66
C ALA A 57 3.07 -14.73 11.01
N ASN A 58 3.50 -13.66 10.33
CA ASN A 58 4.74 -12.95 10.64
C ASN A 58 4.66 -12.02 11.87
N SER A 59 3.46 -11.78 12.40
CA SER A 59 3.25 -10.87 13.53
C SER A 59 3.13 -11.54 14.91
N SER A 60 3.13 -12.87 15.00
CA SER A 60 3.04 -13.60 16.27
C SER A 60 4.36 -14.31 16.62
N GLU A 61 5.14 -13.71 17.51
CA GLU A 61 6.34 -14.28 18.15
C GLU A 61 6.02 -15.28 19.30
N ASP A 62 4.87 -15.90 19.37
CA ASP A 62 4.55 -16.90 20.39
C ASP A 62 4.56 -18.32 19.82
N ASN A 63 5.55 -19.07 20.24
CA ASN A 63 6.03 -20.37 19.74
C ASN A 63 5.20 -21.60 20.17
N ASP A 64 3.92 -21.49 20.55
CA ASP A 64 3.11 -22.64 20.99
C ASP A 64 1.68 -22.70 20.41
N ALA A 65 1.36 -21.94 19.36
CA ALA A 65 0.10 -22.11 18.65
C ALA A 65 0.25 -23.15 17.54
N VAL A 66 -0.49 -24.22 17.64
CA VAL A 66 -0.70 -25.20 16.56
C VAL A 66 -1.26 -24.39 15.36
N ASP A 67 -0.51 -24.34 14.28
CA ASP A 67 -0.92 -23.73 13.01
C ASP A 67 -2.26 -24.32 12.55
N MET A 68 -3.35 -23.63 12.82
CA MET A 68 -4.66 -23.93 12.25
C MET A 68 -4.95 -22.92 11.15
N GLU A 69 -4.87 -23.36 9.92
CA GLU A 69 -5.31 -22.60 8.77
C GLU A 69 -6.83 -22.75 8.57
N PHE A 70 -7.50 -21.65 8.24
CA PHE A 70 -8.95 -21.62 8.02
C PHE A 70 -9.25 -21.46 6.54
N ARG A 71 -10.10 -22.33 5.99
CA ARG A 71 -10.51 -22.32 4.57
C ARG A 71 -12.01 -22.07 4.45
N LEU A 72 -12.40 -21.30 3.43
CA LEU A 72 -13.80 -21.16 3.05
C LEU A 72 -14.23 -22.34 2.17
N GLY A 73 -15.18 -23.12 2.65
CA GLY A 73 -15.82 -24.17 1.87
C GLY A 73 -16.68 -23.59 0.71
N PRO A 74 -17.14 -24.45 -0.21
CA PRO A 74 -17.96 -24.03 -1.36
C PRO A 74 -19.25 -23.27 -0.98
N ASP A 75 -19.67 -23.37 0.27
CA ASP A 75 -20.92 -22.81 0.81
C ASP A 75 -20.65 -21.53 1.63
N GLY A 76 -19.37 -21.06 1.70
CA GLY A 76 -18.97 -19.89 2.49
C GLY A 76 -18.72 -20.18 3.98
N GLU A 77 -18.73 -21.45 4.42
CA GLU A 77 -18.35 -21.84 5.77
C GLU A 77 -16.82 -21.90 5.93
N VAL A 78 -16.33 -21.43 7.09
CA VAL A 78 -14.91 -21.49 7.43
C VAL A 78 -14.57 -22.90 7.92
N VAL A 79 -13.73 -23.62 7.19
CA VAL A 79 -13.27 -24.96 7.53
C VAL A 79 -11.79 -24.90 7.92
N SER A 80 -11.41 -25.55 9.03
CA SER A 80 -10.00 -25.66 9.44
C SER A 80 -9.27 -26.72 8.60
N VAL A 81 -8.13 -26.39 8.02
CA VAL A 81 -7.31 -27.29 7.18
C VAL A 81 -5.95 -27.54 7.84
N PHE A 82 -5.43 -28.74 7.71
CA PHE A 82 -4.13 -29.13 8.27
C PHE A 82 -2.97 -28.70 7.34
N PRO A 83 -1.85 -28.18 7.87
CA PRO A 83 -0.78 -27.56 7.08
C PRO A 83 0.12 -28.55 6.32
N GLY A 84 -0.41 -29.49 5.61
CA GLY A 84 0.35 -30.44 4.79
C GLY A 84 -0.20 -30.58 3.37
N GLU A 85 -1.50 -30.49 3.22
CA GLU A 85 -2.18 -30.75 1.95
C GLU A 85 -2.16 -29.53 1.00
N GLU A 86 -2.21 -28.30 1.54
CA GLU A 86 -2.21 -27.08 0.72
C GLU A 86 -0.88 -26.79 0.02
N LYS A 87 0.24 -27.10 0.68
CA LYS A 87 1.56 -26.91 0.09
C LYS A 87 1.80 -27.85 -1.12
N GLU A 88 1.19 -29.04 -1.11
CA GLU A 88 1.22 -29.95 -2.23
C GLU A 88 0.29 -29.47 -3.36
N GLU A 89 -0.90 -28.93 -3.06
CA GLU A 89 -1.80 -28.35 -4.08
C GLU A 89 -1.19 -27.12 -4.75
N MET A 90 -0.61 -26.18 -4.00
CA MET A 90 0.10 -25.02 -4.58
C MET A 90 1.29 -25.43 -5.46
N LEU A 91 2.09 -26.40 -5.03
CA LEU A 91 3.20 -26.93 -5.83
C LEU A 91 2.73 -27.71 -7.06
N GLU A 92 1.52 -28.30 -7.03
CA GLU A 92 0.91 -28.92 -8.18
C GLU A 92 0.32 -27.87 -9.15
N GLU A 93 -0.23 -26.76 -8.68
CA GLU A 93 -0.70 -25.66 -9.51
C GLU A 93 0.46 -24.91 -10.17
N GLU A 94 1.53 -24.59 -9.45
CA GLU A 94 2.76 -24.03 -10.04
C GLU A 94 3.33 -24.94 -11.12
N ARG A 95 3.41 -26.24 -10.86
CA ARG A 95 3.86 -27.22 -11.87
C ARG A 95 2.94 -27.27 -13.09
N ARG A 96 1.62 -27.23 -12.94
CA ARG A 96 0.68 -27.19 -14.05
C ARG A 96 0.82 -25.90 -14.87
N TYR A 97 1.20 -24.82 -14.24
CA TYR A 97 1.48 -23.55 -14.90
C TYR A 97 2.76 -23.57 -15.71
N GLU A 98 3.84 -24.11 -15.12
CA GLU A 98 5.12 -24.31 -15.80
C GLU A 98 4.95 -25.25 -16.98
N ASP A 99 4.30 -26.40 -16.80
CA ASP A 99 4.02 -27.38 -17.83
C ASP A 99 3.23 -26.78 -19.02
N ARG A 100 2.24 -25.93 -18.72
CA ARG A 100 1.45 -25.27 -19.77
C ARG A 100 2.27 -24.27 -20.56
N THR A 101 3.03 -23.43 -19.89
CA THR A 101 3.87 -22.41 -20.52
C THR A 101 4.92 -23.07 -21.39
N GLU A 102 5.56 -24.12 -20.89
CA GLU A 102 6.57 -24.90 -21.60
C GLU A 102 5.98 -25.55 -22.89
N LEU A 103 4.79 -26.13 -22.79
CA LEU A 103 4.11 -26.74 -23.95
C LEU A 103 3.73 -25.69 -25.00
N ILE A 104 3.24 -24.54 -24.61
CA ILE A 104 2.91 -23.45 -25.55
C ILE A 104 4.19 -22.88 -26.18
N GLU A 105 5.26 -22.71 -25.44
CA GLU A 105 6.55 -22.28 -25.98
C GLU A 105 7.13 -23.28 -26.96
N GLU A 106 7.01 -24.57 -26.70
CA GLU A 106 7.42 -25.59 -27.62
C GLU A 106 6.65 -25.52 -28.96
N ILE A 107 5.31 -25.34 -28.91
CA ILE A 107 4.49 -25.15 -30.11
C ILE A 107 4.93 -23.91 -30.88
N VAL A 108 5.10 -22.77 -30.17
CA VAL A 108 5.55 -21.51 -30.75
C VAL A 108 6.92 -21.67 -31.43
N PHE A 109 7.86 -22.34 -30.76
CA PHE A 109 9.19 -22.62 -31.32
C PHE A 109 9.09 -23.49 -32.61
N ARG A 110 8.25 -24.51 -32.62
CA ARG A 110 8.03 -25.37 -33.78
C ARG A 110 7.41 -24.58 -34.95
N LEU A 111 6.45 -23.70 -34.69
CA LEU A 111 5.83 -22.82 -35.68
C LEU A 111 6.82 -21.81 -36.26
N GLU A 112 7.70 -21.25 -35.43
CA GLU A 112 8.76 -20.37 -35.91
C GLU A 112 9.81 -21.10 -36.76
N ALA A 113 10.19 -22.28 -36.32
CA ALA A 113 11.17 -23.10 -37.04
C ALA A 113 10.71 -23.53 -38.43
N GLN A 114 9.41 -23.73 -38.65
CA GLN A 114 8.83 -24.09 -39.96
C GLN A 114 8.63 -22.86 -40.87
N ALA A 115 8.59 -21.63 -40.31
CA ALA A 115 8.30 -20.42 -41.06
C ALA A 115 9.40 -20.12 -42.10
N LYS A 116 9.00 -19.93 -43.36
CA LYS A 116 9.92 -19.60 -44.46
C LYS A 116 10.07 -18.11 -44.68
N SER A 117 9.15 -17.31 -44.12
CA SER A 117 9.15 -15.87 -44.15
C SER A 117 8.47 -15.33 -42.89
N PRO A 118 8.67 -14.06 -42.50
CA PRO A 118 7.95 -13.47 -41.39
C PRO A 118 6.42 -13.56 -41.50
N GLU A 119 5.90 -13.46 -42.74
CA GLU A 119 4.45 -13.55 -43.02
C GLU A 119 3.87 -14.97 -42.81
N SER A 120 4.73 -15.98 -42.78
CA SER A 120 4.36 -17.38 -42.51
C SER A 120 4.61 -17.81 -41.07
N THR A 121 5.00 -16.89 -40.22
CA THR A 121 5.22 -17.14 -38.77
C THR A 121 3.87 -17.11 -38.07
N ASN A 122 3.18 -18.24 -37.96
CA ASN A 122 1.86 -18.33 -37.33
C ASN A 122 1.93 -18.22 -35.80
N VAL A 123 2.43 -17.08 -35.32
CA VAL A 123 2.57 -16.74 -33.91
C VAL A 123 2.04 -15.32 -33.69
N VAL A 124 1.38 -15.10 -32.59
CA VAL A 124 0.86 -13.79 -32.12
C VAL A 124 1.33 -13.53 -30.70
N ASP A 125 1.34 -12.26 -30.30
CA ASP A 125 1.76 -11.81 -28.98
C ASP A 125 0.57 -11.17 -28.25
N VAL A 126 0.30 -11.57 -27.00
CA VAL A 126 -0.77 -11.03 -26.16
C VAL A 126 -0.17 -10.40 -24.92
N SER A 127 -0.55 -9.18 -24.62
CA SER A 127 -0.04 -8.40 -23.49
C SER A 127 -1.12 -7.56 -22.83
N GLY A 128 -0.82 -7.01 -21.65
CA GLY A 128 -1.75 -6.20 -20.87
C GLY A 128 -2.60 -7.05 -19.93
N ASP A 129 -3.84 -6.62 -19.68
CA ASP A 129 -4.73 -7.20 -18.66
C ASP A 129 -5.44 -8.49 -19.15
N VAL A 130 -4.63 -9.48 -19.43
CA VAL A 130 -5.03 -10.87 -19.67
C VAL A 130 -4.35 -11.76 -18.63
N ARG A 131 -4.96 -12.86 -18.26
CA ARG A 131 -4.44 -13.73 -17.20
C ARG A 131 -3.06 -14.30 -17.49
N LEU A 132 -2.80 -14.64 -18.74
CA LEU A 132 -1.55 -15.24 -19.20
C LEU A 132 -1.00 -14.45 -20.38
N PRO A 133 -0.31 -13.32 -20.15
CA PRO A 133 0.36 -12.61 -21.24
C PRO A 133 1.51 -13.45 -21.78
N GLY A 134 1.73 -13.41 -23.10
CA GLY A 134 2.79 -14.19 -23.75
C GLY A 134 2.60 -14.35 -25.23
N ARG A 135 3.40 -15.27 -25.80
CA ARG A 135 3.38 -15.63 -27.23
C ARG A 135 2.56 -16.88 -27.43
N TYR A 136 1.68 -16.85 -28.43
CA TYR A 136 0.73 -17.90 -28.69
C TYR A 136 0.74 -18.32 -30.14
N PRO A 137 0.36 -19.58 -30.47
CA PRO A 137 0.13 -19.97 -31.82
C PRO A 137 -1.07 -19.20 -32.40
N LEU A 138 -0.95 -18.75 -33.64
CA LEU A 138 -2.09 -18.22 -34.37
C LEU A 138 -3.00 -19.42 -34.76
N LEU A 139 -4.20 -19.42 -34.18
CA LEU A 139 -5.17 -20.49 -34.37
C LEU A 139 -5.74 -20.46 -35.79
N GLY A 140 -6.18 -21.61 -36.28
CA GLY A 140 -6.70 -21.76 -37.68
C GLY A 140 -7.92 -20.89 -37.97
N ASP A 141 -8.78 -20.61 -36.99
CA ASP A 141 -9.94 -19.70 -37.09
C ASP A 141 -9.55 -18.21 -37.03
N ARG A 142 -8.33 -17.90 -36.63
CA ARG A 142 -7.79 -16.55 -36.50
C ARG A 142 -8.63 -15.62 -35.61
N SER A 143 -9.39 -16.20 -34.70
CA SER A 143 -10.29 -15.50 -33.82
C SER A 143 -9.55 -14.82 -32.65
N LEU A 144 -9.87 -13.53 -32.36
CA LEU A 144 -9.38 -12.83 -31.19
C LEU A 144 -9.90 -13.49 -29.91
N ASN A 145 -11.16 -13.90 -29.89
CA ASN A 145 -11.77 -14.48 -28.68
C ASN A 145 -11.16 -15.87 -28.38
N ALA A 146 -10.87 -16.68 -29.37
CA ALA A 146 -10.18 -17.96 -29.17
C ALA A 146 -8.74 -17.75 -28.65
N LEU A 147 -8.04 -16.72 -29.14
CA LEU A 147 -6.73 -16.37 -28.64
C LEU A 147 -6.78 -15.91 -27.17
N ILE A 148 -7.71 -15.04 -26.82
CA ILE A 148 -7.89 -14.59 -25.43
C ILE A 148 -8.26 -15.75 -24.51
N ALA A 149 -9.12 -16.66 -24.96
CA ALA A 149 -9.44 -17.87 -24.20
C ALA A 149 -8.18 -18.74 -23.98
N LEU A 150 -7.33 -18.88 -25.02
CA LEU A 150 -6.04 -19.54 -24.88
C LEU A 150 -5.08 -18.80 -23.95
N ALA A 151 -5.16 -17.47 -23.84
CA ALA A 151 -4.46 -16.65 -22.86
C ALA A 151 -5.09 -16.66 -21.45
N GLY A 152 -6.01 -17.59 -21.16
CA GLY A 152 -6.66 -17.75 -19.88
C GLY A 152 -7.84 -16.80 -19.61
N GLY A 153 -8.20 -15.96 -20.59
CA GLY A 153 -9.23 -14.94 -20.44
C GLY A 153 -8.68 -13.60 -20.00
N PHE A 154 -9.58 -12.72 -19.62
CA PHE A 154 -9.27 -11.38 -19.15
C PHE A 154 -9.07 -11.33 -17.64
N GLU A 155 -8.25 -10.38 -17.20
CA GLU A 155 -8.24 -9.93 -15.82
C GLU A 155 -9.51 -9.13 -15.49
N ASN A 156 -9.87 -9.07 -14.20
CA ASN A 156 -11.03 -8.29 -13.76
C ASN A 156 -10.89 -6.78 -14.05
N SER A 157 -9.66 -6.32 -14.17
CA SER A 157 -9.30 -4.95 -14.50
C SER A 157 -9.26 -4.64 -15.99
N ALA A 158 -9.51 -5.63 -16.85
CA ALA A 158 -9.39 -5.47 -18.29
C ALA A 158 -10.47 -4.53 -18.87
N PHE A 159 -10.05 -3.61 -19.73
CA PHE A 159 -10.94 -2.73 -20.48
C PHE A 159 -11.45 -3.47 -21.72
N LEU A 160 -12.69 -3.96 -21.66
CA LEU A 160 -13.26 -4.85 -22.65
C LEU A 160 -13.82 -4.16 -23.91
N GLU A 161 -13.98 -2.83 -23.90
CA GLU A 161 -14.52 -2.11 -25.06
C GLU A 161 -13.58 -2.17 -26.26
N GLU A 162 -12.25 -2.14 -26.03
CA GLU A 162 -11.28 -2.13 -27.12
C GLU A 162 -9.93 -2.77 -26.73
N ALA A 163 -9.34 -3.51 -27.67
CA ALA A 163 -7.94 -3.91 -27.63
C ALA A 163 -7.14 -3.18 -28.71
N GLU A 164 -5.90 -2.85 -28.40
CA GLU A 164 -4.97 -2.31 -29.38
C GLU A 164 -4.27 -3.46 -30.12
N VAL A 165 -4.33 -3.44 -31.45
CA VAL A 165 -3.65 -4.41 -32.29
C VAL A 165 -2.56 -3.70 -33.08
N THR A 166 -1.32 -4.12 -32.90
CA THR A 166 -0.17 -3.70 -33.70
C THR A 166 0.14 -4.76 -34.71
N ARG A 167 0.01 -4.43 -35.99
CA ARG A 167 0.22 -5.33 -37.13
C ARG A 167 1.45 -4.96 -37.92
N LEU A 168 2.26 -5.96 -38.22
CA LEU A 168 3.41 -5.82 -39.08
C LEU A 168 3.03 -6.27 -40.51
N SER A 169 3.05 -5.33 -41.44
CA SER A 169 2.77 -5.59 -42.84
C SER A 169 4.05 -5.50 -43.66
N PHE A 170 4.26 -6.42 -44.59
CA PHE A 170 5.45 -6.43 -45.44
C PHE A 170 5.11 -5.95 -46.85
N ASP A 171 5.91 -5.00 -47.34
CA ASP A 171 5.81 -4.54 -48.74
C ASP A 171 6.53 -5.56 -49.66
N PRO A 172 5.97 -5.94 -50.79
CA PRO A 172 6.66 -6.79 -51.78
C PRO A 172 8.02 -6.27 -52.24
N ARG A 173 8.29 -4.99 -52.03
CA ARG A 173 9.57 -4.33 -52.33
C ARG A 173 10.59 -4.40 -51.18
N GLY A 174 10.31 -5.17 -50.14
CA GLY A 174 11.23 -5.44 -49.01
C GLY A 174 11.17 -4.44 -47.86
N GLY A 175 10.12 -3.63 -47.77
CA GLY A 175 9.86 -2.73 -46.60
C GLY A 175 8.90 -3.37 -45.62
N ALA A 176 9.08 -3.09 -44.33
CA ALA A 176 8.11 -3.39 -43.27
C ALA A 176 7.39 -2.10 -42.82
N ARG A 177 6.10 -2.19 -42.61
CA ARG A 177 5.26 -1.12 -42.04
C ARG A 177 4.56 -1.64 -40.81
N ILE A 178 4.56 -0.82 -39.77
CA ILE A 178 3.82 -1.08 -38.54
C ILE A 178 2.56 -0.22 -38.55
N GLY A 179 1.41 -0.86 -38.41
CA GLY A 179 0.12 -0.21 -38.25
C GLY A 179 -0.46 -0.57 -36.88
N THR A 180 -0.99 0.42 -36.17
CA THR A 180 -1.68 0.22 -34.90
C THR A 180 -3.13 0.67 -35.07
N PHE A 181 -4.07 -0.14 -34.61
CA PHE A 181 -5.50 0.14 -34.66
C PHE A 181 -6.21 -0.52 -33.48
N LYS A 182 -7.41 -0.04 -33.20
CA LYS A 182 -8.23 -0.54 -32.11
C LYS A 182 -9.28 -1.49 -32.64
N VAL A 183 -9.55 -2.54 -31.90
CA VAL A 183 -10.55 -3.56 -32.21
C VAL A 183 -11.48 -3.67 -31.01
N ASP A 184 -12.76 -3.53 -31.25
CA ASP A 184 -13.80 -3.81 -30.26
C ASP A 184 -13.79 -5.32 -29.94
N ILE A 185 -13.58 -5.66 -28.69
CA ILE A 185 -13.40 -7.05 -28.24
C ILE A 185 -14.72 -7.80 -28.34
N GLU A 186 -15.83 -7.18 -27.93
CA GLU A 186 -17.16 -7.81 -27.94
C GLU A 186 -17.64 -8.01 -29.40
N ALA A 187 -17.43 -7.02 -30.24
CA ALA A 187 -17.82 -7.05 -31.63
C ALA A 187 -16.82 -7.76 -32.55
N ALA A 188 -15.67 -8.20 -32.07
CA ALA A 188 -14.62 -8.80 -32.90
C ALA A 188 -15.11 -10.01 -33.69
N SER A 189 -15.93 -10.88 -33.11
CA SER A 189 -16.52 -12.04 -33.76
C SER A 189 -17.50 -11.66 -34.88
N ASP A 190 -18.30 -10.60 -34.63
CA ASP A 190 -19.35 -10.18 -35.58
C ASP A 190 -18.80 -9.28 -36.69
N SER A 191 -17.71 -8.54 -36.42
CA SER A 191 -17.07 -7.65 -37.39
C SER A 191 -16.26 -8.38 -38.47
N GLY A 192 -16.04 -9.68 -38.32
CA GLY A 192 -15.19 -10.45 -39.22
C GLY A 192 -13.70 -10.13 -39.10
N PHE A 193 -13.29 -9.56 -37.97
CA PHE A 193 -11.89 -9.29 -37.69
C PHE A 193 -11.12 -10.61 -37.57
N GLN A 194 -10.00 -10.70 -38.29
CA GLN A 194 -9.11 -11.85 -38.23
C GLN A 194 -7.69 -11.41 -37.86
N LEU A 195 -7.10 -12.15 -36.94
CA LEU A 195 -5.69 -12.03 -36.60
C LEU A 195 -4.80 -12.44 -37.79
N GLN A 196 -3.63 -11.81 -37.85
CA GLN A 196 -2.59 -12.10 -38.80
C GLN A 196 -1.30 -12.54 -38.10
N PRO A 197 -0.43 -13.27 -38.82
CA PRO A 197 0.88 -13.62 -38.29
C PRO A 197 1.61 -12.38 -37.72
N LEU A 198 2.26 -12.53 -36.56
CA LEU A 198 3.01 -11.48 -35.85
C LEU A 198 2.17 -10.29 -35.34
N ASP A 199 0.85 -10.39 -35.30
CA ASP A 199 0.04 -9.39 -34.61
C ASP A 199 0.41 -9.37 -33.12
N ARG A 200 0.46 -8.16 -32.57
CA ARG A 200 0.59 -7.94 -31.14
C ARG A 200 -0.69 -7.33 -30.61
N ILE A 201 -1.30 -8.02 -29.68
CA ILE A 201 -2.56 -7.63 -29.08
C ILE A 201 -2.25 -7.09 -27.67
N ARG A 202 -2.75 -5.92 -27.36
CA ARG A 202 -2.66 -5.33 -26.03
C ARG A 202 -4.04 -5.03 -25.49
N VAL A 203 -4.39 -5.68 -24.39
CA VAL A 203 -5.60 -5.38 -23.63
C VAL A 203 -5.23 -4.34 -22.58
N SER A 204 -5.89 -3.18 -22.63
CA SER A 204 -5.64 -2.11 -21.66
C SER A 204 -6.35 -2.40 -20.35
N ARG A 205 -5.85 -1.82 -19.26
CA ARG A 205 -6.55 -1.79 -17.98
C ARG A 205 -7.61 -0.69 -17.98
N ILE A 206 -8.72 -0.91 -17.31
CA ILE A 206 -9.71 0.14 -17.02
C ILE A 206 -8.98 1.29 -16.31
N PRO A 207 -9.07 2.54 -16.82
CA PRO A 207 -8.42 3.67 -16.18
C PRO A 207 -8.87 3.81 -14.71
N ASN A 208 -7.92 4.01 -13.83
CA ASN A 208 -8.17 4.12 -12.38
C ASN A 208 -8.88 2.90 -11.76
N TRP A 209 -8.65 1.71 -12.33
CA TRP A 209 -9.14 0.48 -11.70
C TRP A 209 -8.49 0.30 -10.33
N SER A 210 -9.33 0.21 -9.31
CA SER A 210 -8.95 -0.17 -7.96
C SER A 210 -9.92 -1.26 -7.48
N TYR A 211 -9.39 -2.41 -7.15
CA TYR A 211 -10.16 -3.49 -6.54
C TYR A 211 -9.53 -3.81 -5.19
N GLY A 212 -10.31 -3.63 -4.13
CA GLY A 212 -9.84 -3.90 -2.78
C GLY A 212 -9.08 -2.77 -2.11
N ASP A 213 -8.94 -1.58 -2.75
CA ASP A 213 -8.40 -0.42 -2.07
C ASP A 213 -9.31 -0.02 -0.91
N THR A 214 -8.82 -0.14 0.32
CA THR A 214 -9.56 0.20 1.53
C THR A 214 -8.85 1.26 2.34
N VAL A 215 -9.61 1.97 3.16
CA VAL A 215 -9.12 2.82 4.24
C VAL A 215 -9.73 2.37 5.55
N GLU A 216 -8.95 2.44 6.61
CA GLU A 216 -9.36 2.00 7.93
C GLU A 216 -9.89 3.18 8.76
N LEU A 217 -11.09 3.04 9.32
CA LEU A 217 -11.64 3.99 10.28
C LEU A 217 -11.76 3.33 11.66
N THR A 218 -11.07 3.89 12.66
CA THR A 218 -11.01 3.32 14.00
C THR A 218 -11.31 4.34 15.09
N GLY A 219 -11.55 3.84 16.32
CA GLY A 219 -11.88 4.67 17.48
C GLY A 219 -13.35 5.07 17.50
N SER A 220 -13.62 6.30 17.92
CA SER A 220 -14.98 6.84 18.16
C SER A 220 -15.67 7.31 16.87
N VAL A 221 -15.78 6.42 15.90
CA VAL A 221 -16.61 6.54 14.69
C VAL A 221 -17.87 5.73 14.90
N VAL A 222 -19.00 6.09 14.27
CA VAL A 222 -20.28 5.37 14.49
C VAL A 222 -20.19 3.92 14.03
N PHE A 223 -19.60 3.68 12.85
CA PHE A 223 -19.32 2.35 12.34
C PHE A 223 -17.83 2.25 12.00
N PRO A 224 -16.98 1.81 12.95
CA PRO A 224 -15.57 1.56 12.66
C PRO A 224 -15.38 0.34 11.75
N GLY A 225 -14.30 0.31 10.96
CA GLY A 225 -13.96 -0.79 10.06
C GLY A 225 -13.26 -0.33 8.79
N ASP A 226 -13.07 -1.26 7.86
CA ASP A 226 -12.47 -1.03 6.57
C ASP A 226 -13.50 -0.60 5.54
N TYR A 227 -13.22 0.50 4.87
CA TYR A 227 -14.09 1.09 3.87
C TYR A 227 -13.44 1.04 2.50
N PRO A 228 -14.05 0.36 1.52
CA PRO A 228 -13.59 0.42 0.14
C PRO A 228 -13.67 1.86 -0.37
N ILE A 229 -12.64 2.29 -1.08
CA ILE A 229 -12.56 3.63 -1.68
C ILE A 229 -12.41 3.55 -3.19
N VAL A 230 -12.82 4.63 -3.85
CA VAL A 230 -12.52 4.86 -5.27
C VAL A 230 -11.40 5.90 -5.40
N PRO A 231 -10.59 5.85 -6.47
CA PRO A 231 -9.55 6.83 -6.69
C PRO A 231 -10.07 8.27 -6.65
N GLY A 232 -9.48 9.10 -5.81
CA GLY A 232 -9.89 10.48 -5.62
C GLY A 232 -10.98 10.69 -4.57
N GLU A 233 -11.38 9.65 -3.84
CA GLU A 233 -12.39 9.79 -2.78
C GLU A 233 -11.85 10.62 -1.61
N MET A 234 -12.72 11.48 -1.06
CA MET A 234 -12.37 12.40 0.02
C MET A 234 -12.74 11.81 1.38
N LEU A 235 -12.02 12.21 2.42
CA LEU A 235 -12.24 11.77 3.81
C LEU A 235 -13.68 12.03 4.28
N SER A 236 -14.29 13.16 3.92
CA SER A 236 -15.68 13.49 4.25
C SER A 236 -16.68 12.48 3.71
N SER A 237 -16.44 11.95 2.50
CA SER A 237 -17.27 10.94 1.85
C SER A 237 -17.27 9.64 2.66
N VAL A 238 -16.07 9.14 2.99
CA VAL A 238 -15.92 7.90 3.75
C VAL A 238 -16.50 8.04 5.16
N LEU A 239 -16.25 9.16 5.85
CA LEU A 239 -16.86 9.44 7.15
C LEU A 239 -18.37 9.48 7.10
N SER A 240 -18.95 10.04 6.03
CA SER A 240 -20.40 10.04 5.83
C SER A 240 -20.97 8.62 5.72
N ARG A 241 -20.28 7.72 4.99
CA ARG A 241 -20.64 6.29 4.89
C ARG A 241 -20.52 5.58 6.23
N ALA A 242 -19.53 5.96 7.03
CA ALA A 242 -19.30 5.43 8.37
C ALA A 242 -20.27 5.99 9.44
N GLY A 243 -21.26 6.78 9.04
CA GLY A 243 -22.24 7.37 9.96
C GLY A 243 -21.70 8.58 10.74
N GLY A 244 -20.50 9.06 10.45
CA GLY A 244 -19.87 10.19 11.13
C GLY A 244 -19.17 9.79 12.43
N ILE A 245 -18.95 10.78 13.30
CA ILE A 245 -18.27 10.62 14.58
C ILE A 245 -19.28 10.20 15.64
N ALA A 246 -18.92 9.27 16.51
CA ALA A 246 -19.72 8.84 17.64
C ALA A 246 -19.91 9.99 18.68
N GLU A 247 -20.95 9.91 19.50
CA GLU A 247 -21.31 10.97 20.46
C GLU A 247 -20.17 11.28 21.46
N ASN A 248 -19.37 10.28 21.81
CA ASN A 248 -18.21 10.41 22.69
C ASN A 248 -16.90 10.69 21.92
N GLY A 249 -16.95 10.87 20.61
CA GLY A 249 -15.76 11.10 19.79
C GLY A 249 -15.20 12.51 19.97
N PHE A 250 -13.89 12.63 19.74
CA PHE A 250 -13.15 13.88 19.83
C PHE A 250 -12.49 14.24 18.49
N PRO A 251 -13.21 14.91 17.57
CA PRO A 251 -12.71 15.22 16.23
C PRO A 251 -11.44 16.07 16.23
N GLN A 252 -11.27 16.95 17.22
CA GLN A 252 -10.07 17.79 17.35
C GLN A 252 -8.80 16.97 17.60
N GLY A 253 -8.95 15.78 18.16
CA GLY A 253 -7.85 14.85 18.43
C GLY A 253 -7.64 13.80 17.33
N ALA A 254 -8.35 13.89 16.23
CA ALA A 254 -8.26 12.92 15.14
C ALA A 254 -6.84 12.81 14.57
N ILE A 255 -6.43 11.59 14.30
CA ILE A 255 -5.13 11.24 13.73
C ILE A 255 -5.35 10.58 12.39
N LEU A 256 -4.85 11.20 11.32
CA LEU A 256 -4.80 10.62 9.99
C LEU A 256 -3.38 10.10 9.73
N ILE A 257 -3.27 8.85 9.36
CA ILE A 257 -2.03 8.23 8.91
C ILE A 257 -2.16 8.00 7.40
N LYS A 258 -1.21 8.52 6.63
CA LYS A 258 -1.15 8.34 5.19
C LYS A 258 0.06 7.49 4.80
N VAL A 259 -0.19 6.47 3.99
CA VAL A 259 0.86 5.57 3.49
C VAL A 259 1.95 6.35 2.76
N GLU A 260 1.58 7.28 1.90
CA GLU A 260 2.53 8.11 1.14
C GLU A 260 3.33 9.06 2.06
N ALA A 261 2.71 9.59 3.12
CA ALA A 261 3.42 10.40 4.12
C ALA A 261 4.41 9.55 4.92
N LYS A 262 4.04 8.34 5.30
CA LYS A 262 4.90 7.35 5.96
C LYS A 262 6.13 7.04 5.12
N LYS A 263 5.94 6.78 3.83
CA LYS A 263 7.02 6.52 2.88
C LYS A 263 7.99 7.70 2.77
N ARG A 264 7.45 8.92 2.63
CA ARG A 264 8.28 10.14 2.55
C ARG A 264 9.06 10.40 3.83
N GLU A 265 8.44 10.18 4.98
CA GLU A 265 9.08 10.31 6.30
C GLU A 265 10.22 9.28 6.44
N GLN A 266 9.99 8.04 6.05
CA GLN A 266 11.00 6.99 6.03
C GLN A 266 12.21 7.36 5.15
N GLU A 267 11.97 7.85 3.93
CA GLU A 267 13.03 8.31 3.04
C GLU A 267 13.83 9.49 3.63
N GLN A 268 13.17 10.38 4.36
CA GLN A 268 13.85 11.50 5.04
C GLN A 268 14.70 11.02 6.20
N LEU A 269 14.21 10.06 7.00
CA LEU A 269 14.98 9.42 8.07
C LEU A 269 16.22 8.73 7.52
N GLU A 270 16.10 7.97 6.45
CA GLU A 270 17.25 7.31 5.78
C GLU A 270 18.29 8.30 5.28
N ARG A 271 17.85 9.41 4.66
CA ARG A 271 18.74 10.50 4.22
C ARG A 271 19.45 11.15 5.39
N LEU A 272 18.74 11.39 6.50
CA LEU A 272 19.31 11.94 7.72
C LEU A 272 20.38 11.00 8.29
N ILE A 273 20.08 9.71 8.43
CA ILE A 273 21.01 8.68 8.90
C ILE A 273 22.26 8.66 8.03
N ALA A 274 22.09 8.62 6.70
CA ALA A 274 23.21 8.63 5.76
C ALA A 274 24.06 9.92 5.87
N SER A 275 23.44 11.06 6.18
CA SER A 275 24.17 12.33 6.37
C SER A 275 25.00 12.32 7.66
N ILE A 276 24.45 11.81 8.76
CA ILE A 276 25.14 11.70 10.04
C ILE A 276 26.29 10.70 9.94
N GLN A 277 26.07 9.54 9.32
CA GLN A 277 27.13 8.54 9.10
C GLN A 277 28.32 9.13 8.32
N ARG A 278 28.03 9.90 7.25
CA ARG A 278 29.10 10.59 6.48
C ARG A 278 29.85 11.60 7.32
N ASN A 279 29.17 12.36 8.18
CA ASN A 279 29.80 13.34 9.07
C ASN A 279 30.70 12.66 10.11
N VAL A 280 30.24 11.56 10.72
CA VAL A 280 31.04 10.75 11.66
C VAL A 280 32.30 10.21 10.98
N LEU A 281 32.17 9.65 9.78
CA LEU A 281 33.32 9.14 8.99
C LEU A 281 34.27 10.26 8.58
N ALA A 282 33.78 11.42 8.15
CA ALA A 282 34.62 12.56 7.81
C ALA A 282 35.40 13.12 9.03
N GLN A 283 34.74 13.14 10.19
CA GLN A 283 35.39 13.56 11.43
C GLN A 283 36.45 12.56 11.91
N SER A 284 36.25 11.25 11.74
CA SER A 284 37.23 10.22 12.12
C SER A 284 38.51 10.28 11.28
N GLN A 285 38.42 10.71 10.01
CA GLN A 285 39.58 10.84 9.11
C GLN A 285 40.46 12.08 9.34
N THR A 286 39.92 13.11 9.99
CA THR A 286 40.64 14.38 10.23
C THR A 286 41.34 14.46 11.58
N ARG A 287 41.32 13.40 12.41
CA ARG A 287 41.69 13.44 13.82
C ARG A 287 42.84 12.47 14.15
N GLU A 288 44.07 12.89 14.02
CA GLU A 288 45.22 12.16 14.55
C GLU A 288 45.81 12.67 15.88
N GLN A 289 45.28 13.72 16.55
CA GLN A 289 45.98 14.31 17.69
C GLN A 289 45.11 15.01 18.78
N ASP A 290 44.17 14.35 19.44
CA ASP A 290 43.78 14.75 20.83
C ASP A 290 42.75 13.78 21.46
N ASP A 291 43.22 12.89 22.34
CA ASP A 291 42.53 11.63 22.63
C ASP A 291 41.60 11.61 23.84
N SER A 292 41.38 12.66 24.61
CA SER A 292 40.73 12.50 25.90
C SER A 292 39.37 13.16 26.13
N VAL A 293 38.95 14.12 25.32
CA VAL A 293 37.67 14.86 25.51
C VAL A 293 36.62 14.45 24.46
N ARG A 294 36.99 13.70 23.41
CA ARG A 294 36.18 13.51 22.20
C ARG A 294 35.57 12.12 22.03
N SER A 295 35.89 11.18 22.90
CA SER A 295 35.23 9.86 22.92
C SER A 295 33.78 9.95 23.40
N SER A 296 33.43 10.91 24.26
CA SER A 296 32.07 11.15 24.73
C SER A 296 31.15 11.69 23.63
N ASP A 297 31.68 12.54 22.74
CA ASP A 297 30.86 13.15 21.67
C ASP A 297 30.52 12.13 20.57
N ALA A 298 31.49 11.30 20.17
CA ALA A 298 31.27 10.22 19.20
C ALA A 298 30.31 9.14 19.74
N GLN A 299 30.37 8.86 21.06
CA GLN A 299 29.51 7.89 21.69
C GLN A 299 28.06 8.40 21.81
N SER A 300 27.91 9.70 22.12
CA SER A 300 26.62 10.39 22.13
C SER A 300 25.99 10.45 20.72
N GLU A 301 26.80 10.62 19.69
CA GLU A 301 26.36 10.64 18.28
C GLU A 301 25.93 9.25 17.80
N LEU A 302 26.61 8.18 18.22
CA LEU A 302 26.22 6.81 17.97
C LEU A 302 24.94 6.41 18.71
N GLU A 303 24.77 6.83 19.98
CA GLU A 303 23.53 6.63 20.73
C GLU A 303 22.35 7.39 20.11
N PHE A 304 22.60 8.59 19.59
CA PHE A 304 21.59 9.34 18.83
C PHE A 304 21.20 8.61 17.54
N LEU A 305 22.18 8.11 16.78
CA LEU A 305 21.93 7.28 15.58
C LEU A 305 21.09 6.04 15.89
N GLN A 306 21.43 5.31 16.97
CA GLN A 306 20.64 4.17 17.40
C GLN A 306 19.22 4.56 17.79
N GLY A 307 19.05 5.71 18.44
CA GLY A 307 17.73 6.25 18.80
C GLY A 307 16.91 6.70 17.58
N VAL A 308 17.55 7.15 16.50
CA VAL A 308 16.89 7.51 15.23
C VAL A 308 16.56 6.27 14.42
N LEU A 309 17.48 5.28 14.39
CA LEU A 309 17.27 3.99 13.71
C LEU A 309 16.14 3.16 14.33
N ALA A 310 15.90 3.33 15.63
CA ALA A 310 14.79 2.66 16.33
C ALA A 310 13.43 3.32 16.11
N LYS A 311 13.37 4.45 15.39
CA LYS A 311 12.11 5.14 15.09
C LYS A 311 11.59 4.69 13.74
N GLU A 312 10.41 4.13 13.76
CA GLU A 312 9.64 3.90 12.54
C GLU A 312 8.92 5.18 12.09
N ALA A 313 8.85 5.39 10.79
CA ALA A 313 8.03 6.44 10.21
C ALA A 313 6.55 6.14 10.49
N ILE A 314 5.81 7.12 10.97
CA ILE A 314 4.39 6.96 11.31
C ILE A 314 3.50 7.38 10.14
N GLY A 315 3.90 8.39 9.38
CA GLY A 315 3.12 8.93 8.28
C GLY A 315 1.94 9.79 8.73
N ARG A 316 2.01 10.38 9.93
CA ARG A 316 0.94 11.21 10.47
C ARG A 316 0.77 12.50 9.69
N VAL A 317 -0.48 12.81 9.35
CA VAL A 317 -0.87 14.09 8.75
C VAL A 317 -1.77 14.84 9.74
N VAL A 318 -1.43 16.10 10.02
CA VAL A 318 -2.26 16.97 10.86
C VAL A 318 -3.46 17.44 10.05
N ILE A 319 -4.65 17.20 10.55
CA ILE A 319 -5.92 17.54 9.89
C ILE A 319 -6.78 18.43 10.81
N ASP A 320 -7.67 19.18 10.18
CA ASP A 320 -8.77 19.88 10.87
C ASP A 320 -10.08 19.15 10.63
N LEU A 321 -10.26 18.02 11.33
CA LEU A 321 -11.46 17.20 11.18
C LEU A 321 -12.77 17.95 11.47
N PRO A 322 -12.84 18.85 12.49
CA PRO A 322 -14.01 19.69 12.67
C PRO A 322 -14.38 20.54 11.45
N ALA A 323 -13.39 21.13 10.76
CA ALA A 323 -13.63 21.90 9.54
C ALA A 323 -14.14 21.02 8.40
N ILE A 324 -13.59 19.81 8.26
CA ILE A 324 -14.06 18.81 7.27
C ILE A 324 -15.51 18.42 7.53
N LEU A 325 -15.85 18.13 8.79
CA LEU A 325 -17.23 17.79 9.20
C LEU A 325 -18.20 18.96 9.02
N ALA A 326 -17.72 20.20 9.10
CA ALA A 326 -18.51 21.40 8.81
C ALA A 326 -18.71 21.66 7.31
N GLY A 327 -18.15 20.81 6.44
CA GLY A 327 -18.27 20.90 4.98
C GLY A 327 -17.28 21.86 4.32
N ASN A 328 -16.16 22.18 4.97
CA ASN A 328 -15.11 22.97 4.36
C ASN A 328 -14.30 22.09 3.39
N SER A 329 -14.54 22.29 2.09
CA SER A 329 -13.86 21.54 1.02
C SER A 329 -12.36 21.81 0.93
N ASP A 330 -11.88 22.98 1.39
CA ASP A 330 -10.45 23.30 1.37
C ASP A 330 -9.66 22.57 2.45
N ALA A 331 -10.36 22.12 3.50
CA ALA A 331 -9.76 21.32 4.58
C ALA A 331 -9.83 19.82 4.30
N ASP A 332 -10.67 19.38 3.34
CA ASP A 332 -10.91 17.98 3.05
C ASP A 332 -9.68 17.33 2.39
N ILE A 333 -9.52 16.04 2.61
CA ILE A 333 -8.31 15.32 2.21
C ILE A 333 -8.69 14.13 1.35
N GLN A 334 -8.01 14.01 0.23
CA GLN A 334 -8.08 12.84 -0.63
C GLN A 334 -7.40 11.65 0.04
N LEU A 335 -8.09 10.51 0.07
CA LEU A 335 -7.61 9.26 0.64
C LEU A 335 -6.95 8.38 -0.43
N GLU A 336 -6.04 7.54 0.05
CA GLU A 336 -5.33 6.51 -0.71
C GLU A 336 -5.45 5.17 0.00
N ALA A 337 -5.24 4.07 -0.74
CA ALA A 337 -5.29 2.72 -0.18
C ALA A 337 -4.33 2.55 1.00
N GLY A 338 -4.83 1.97 2.08
CA GLY A 338 -4.08 1.76 3.31
C GLY A 338 -3.97 2.97 4.23
N ASP A 339 -4.60 4.12 3.87
CA ASP A 339 -4.72 5.25 4.81
C ASP A 339 -5.59 4.85 5.99
N SER A 340 -5.30 5.36 7.18
CA SER A 340 -6.11 5.10 8.36
C SER A 340 -6.44 6.37 9.14
N LEU A 341 -7.68 6.45 9.63
CA LEU A 341 -8.14 7.52 10.51
C LEU A 341 -8.50 6.92 11.87
N TYR A 342 -7.88 7.46 12.92
CA TYR A 342 -8.25 7.20 14.28
C TYR A 342 -8.91 8.41 14.92
N VAL A 343 -10.08 8.25 15.51
CA VAL A 343 -10.78 9.29 16.27
C VAL A 343 -10.81 8.89 17.74
N PRO A 344 -10.08 9.61 18.61
CA PRO A 344 -10.06 9.28 20.04
C PRO A 344 -11.39 9.63 20.72
N GLU A 345 -11.58 9.08 21.90
CA GLU A 345 -12.64 9.52 22.81
C GLU A 345 -12.32 10.90 23.38
N PHE A 346 -13.37 11.64 23.71
CA PHE A 346 -13.24 12.96 24.32
C PHE A 346 -12.59 12.85 25.71
N ASN A 347 -11.44 13.47 25.86
CA ASN A 347 -10.70 13.53 27.10
C ASN A 347 -10.64 14.97 27.62
N ASN A 348 -11.35 15.24 28.71
CA ASN A 348 -11.41 16.58 29.29
C ASN A 348 -10.23 16.88 30.22
N THR A 349 -9.00 16.67 29.74
CA THR A 349 -7.78 16.93 30.51
C THR A 349 -6.76 17.74 29.73
N ILE A 350 -5.89 18.44 30.49
CA ILE A 350 -4.66 19.07 30.02
C ILE A 350 -3.48 18.32 30.63
N SER A 351 -2.54 17.89 29.81
CA SER A 351 -1.29 17.27 30.28
C SER A 351 -0.21 18.30 30.45
N VAL A 352 0.56 18.26 31.56
CA VAL A 352 1.72 19.12 31.80
C VAL A 352 2.94 18.22 32.00
N ILE A 353 3.96 18.38 31.17
CA ILE A 353 5.15 17.51 31.14
C ILE A 353 6.43 18.33 30.94
N GLY A 354 7.59 17.66 31.08
CA GLY A 354 8.90 18.27 30.97
C GLY A 354 9.42 18.81 32.30
N GLU A 355 10.13 19.95 32.29
CA GLU A 355 10.80 20.56 33.45
C GLU A 355 9.81 21.25 34.40
N VAL A 356 8.83 20.48 34.90
CA VAL A 356 7.91 20.84 35.97
C VAL A 356 8.14 19.94 37.18
N ARG A 357 7.76 20.40 38.40
CA ARG A 357 8.01 19.65 39.61
C ARG A 357 7.13 18.41 39.77
N GLN A 358 5.89 18.48 39.28
CA GLN A 358 4.92 17.38 39.30
C GLN A 358 4.25 17.29 37.98
N PRO A 359 4.84 16.57 37.01
CA PRO A 359 4.17 16.25 35.73
C PRO A 359 2.88 15.48 35.97
N GLY A 360 1.82 15.77 35.22
CA GLY A 360 0.54 15.09 35.38
C GLY A 360 -0.54 15.58 34.43
N ASN A 361 -1.70 14.94 34.54
CA ASN A 361 -2.91 15.30 33.80
C ASN A 361 -3.86 16.05 34.73
N PHE A 362 -4.33 17.20 34.32
CA PHE A 362 -5.22 18.07 35.04
C PHE A 362 -6.54 18.22 34.30
N ARG A 363 -7.64 18.32 35.02
CA ARG A 363 -8.95 18.56 34.40
C ARG A 363 -8.93 19.89 33.65
N TYR A 364 -9.46 19.88 32.42
CA TYR A 364 -9.59 21.12 31.65
C TYR A 364 -10.66 22.04 32.26
N GLU A 365 -10.31 23.32 32.38
CA GLU A 365 -11.19 24.41 32.78
C GLU A 365 -10.97 25.57 31.80
N SER A 366 -12.05 26.09 31.19
CA SER A 366 -11.98 27.04 30.08
C SER A 366 -11.44 28.43 30.44
N ASP A 367 -11.44 28.76 31.72
CA ASP A 367 -10.97 30.02 32.27
C ASP A 367 -9.51 29.99 32.72
N ARG A 368 -8.86 28.83 32.64
CA ARG A 368 -7.47 28.62 33.04
C ARG A 368 -6.47 28.89 31.93
N SER A 369 -5.38 29.51 32.30
CA SER A 369 -4.24 29.77 31.41
C SER A 369 -3.17 28.67 31.51
N VAL A 370 -2.23 28.66 30.55
CA VAL A 370 -1.03 27.80 30.64
C VAL A 370 -0.27 27.97 31.94
N ALA A 371 -0.18 29.20 32.46
CA ALA A 371 0.50 29.48 33.72
C ALA A 371 -0.20 28.81 34.91
N ASP A 372 -1.52 28.81 34.93
CA ASP A 372 -2.30 28.14 35.99
C ASP A 372 -2.05 26.65 36.01
N TYR A 373 -1.98 25.99 34.83
CA TYR A 373 -1.68 24.56 34.74
C TYR A 373 -0.23 24.22 35.12
N VAL A 374 0.72 25.09 34.75
CA VAL A 374 2.12 24.95 35.27
C VAL A 374 2.18 25.10 36.76
N ASP A 375 1.39 26.02 37.36
CA ASP A 375 1.29 26.17 38.80
C ASP A 375 0.64 24.95 39.48
N PHE A 376 -0.36 24.32 38.85
CA PHE A 376 -0.91 23.03 39.31
C PHE A 376 0.13 21.91 39.30
N ALA A 377 1.07 21.95 38.36
CA ALA A 377 2.23 21.06 38.31
C ALA A 377 3.34 21.48 39.33
N ALA A 378 3.00 22.28 40.37
CA ALA A 378 3.90 22.80 41.40
C ALA A 378 5.00 23.74 40.86
N GLY A 379 4.79 24.34 39.69
CA GLY A 379 5.71 25.24 39.01
C GLY A 379 6.85 24.52 38.30
N THR A 380 7.72 25.33 37.68
CA THR A 380 8.85 24.81 36.89
C THR A 380 10.07 24.49 37.75
N THR A 381 10.96 23.61 37.26
CA THR A 381 12.26 23.34 37.90
C THR A 381 13.26 24.46 37.61
N VAL A 382 14.43 24.42 38.25
CA VAL A 382 15.53 25.38 37.99
C VAL A 382 16.15 25.18 36.59
N ARG A 383 15.91 24.05 35.98
CA ARG A 383 16.41 23.71 34.64
C ARG A 383 15.46 24.13 33.52
N ALA A 384 14.28 24.61 33.82
CA ALA A 384 13.26 24.92 32.84
C ALA A 384 13.62 26.12 31.96
N GLU A 385 13.42 25.99 30.64
CA GLU A 385 13.44 27.11 29.69
C GLU A 385 12.01 27.62 29.45
N ASN A 386 11.57 28.46 30.36
CA ASN A 386 10.20 29.00 30.38
C ASN A 386 9.82 29.78 29.10
N LYS A 387 10.82 30.35 28.39
CA LYS A 387 10.57 31.10 27.13
C LYS A 387 10.27 30.22 25.95
N GLU A 388 10.66 28.97 26.04
CA GLU A 388 10.51 27.98 24.99
C GLU A 388 9.36 26.99 25.26
N THR A 389 8.49 27.30 26.25
CA THR A 389 7.29 26.48 26.50
C THR A 389 6.40 26.42 25.26
N TYR A 390 5.89 25.25 24.97
CA TYR A 390 5.00 25.05 23.82
C TYR A 390 3.82 24.17 24.20
N ILE A 391 2.75 24.26 23.37
CA ILE A 391 1.58 23.39 23.46
C ILE A 391 1.64 22.43 22.29
N VAL A 392 1.42 21.17 22.56
CA VAL A 392 1.05 20.17 21.57
C VAL A 392 -0.45 19.99 21.64
N ARG A 393 -1.14 20.35 20.56
CA ARG A 393 -2.58 20.18 20.43
C ARG A 393 -2.95 18.71 20.34
N ALA A 394 -4.21 18.38 20.61
CA ALA A 394 -4.70 17.01 20.50
C ALA A 394 -4.47 16.42 19.10
N ASN A 395 -4.58 17.21 18.02
CA ASN A 395 -4.26 16.78 16.64
C ASN A 395 -2.75 16.67 16.35
N GLY A 396 -1.88 16.93 17.34
CA GLY A 396 -0.42 16.89 17.20
C GLY A 396 0.24 18.14 16.63
N SER A 397 -0.51 19.18 16.30
CA SER A 397 0.10 20.45 15.92
C SER A 397 0.81 21.08 17.11
N VAL A 398 1.95 21.73 16.85
CA VAL A 398 2.78 22.34 17.89
C VAL A 398 2.69 23.85 17.81
N GLN A 399 2.37 24.48 18.93
CA GLN A 399 2.29 25.92 19.04
C GLN A 399 3.23 26.45 20.16
N ARG A 400 4.19 27.25 19.76
CA ARG A 400 5.12 27.87 20.73
C ARG A 400 4.44 28.99 21.47
N ILE A 401 4.65 29.05 22.80
CA ILE A 401 4.14 30.08 23.66
C ILE A 401 5.30 30.93 24.17
N ALA A 402 5.30 32.22 23.86
CA ALA A 402 6.23 33.15 24.50
C ALA A 402 5.68 33.57 25.87
N MET A 403 6.19 32.99 26.96
CA MET A 403 5.93 33.46 28.30
C MET A 403 6.76 34.71 28.59
N ARG A 404 6.13 35.89 28.61
CA ARG A 404 6.78 37.11 29.08
C ARG A 404 6.65 37.24 30.59
N LYS A 405 7.79 37.36 31.28
CA LYS A 405 7.83 37.77 32.68
C LYS A 405 7.34 39.22 32.75
N SER A 406 6.13 39.45 33.26
CA SER A 406 5.74 40.73 33.82
C SER A 406 6.09 40.72 35.30
N LEU A 407 6.46 41.87 35.88
CA LEU A 407 6.86 42.02 37.30
C LEU A 407 5.78 41.57 38.30
N LEU A 408 4.55 41.25 37.83
CA LEU A 408 3.38 40.90 38.64
C LEU A 408 2.63 39.65 38.21
N SER A 409 2.85 39.13 37.01
CA SER A 409 2.28 37.81 36.56
C SER A 409 2.88 37.36 35.25
N PHE A 410 2.84 36.05 34.98
CA PHE A 410 3.14 35.47 33.68
C PHE A 410 1.89 35.63 32.79
N THR A 411 1.92 36.53 31.81
CA THR A 411 0.85 36.65 30.84
C THR A 411 1.29 36.00 29.51
N PRO A 412 0.58 34.99 29.02
CA PRO A 412 0.86 34.44 27.69
C PRO A 412 0.48 35.49 26.64
N THR A 413 1.39 35.75 25.71
CA THR A 413 1.12 36.60 24.54
C THR A 413 0.94 35.71 23.31
N GLY A 414 -0.26 35.70 22.76
CA GLY A 414 -0.47 35.22 21.40
C GLY A 414 -1.04 33.81 21.23
N VAL A 415 -1.61 33.21 22.28
CA VAL A 415 -2.30 31.92 22.16
C VAL A 415 -3.78 32.10 22.45
N SER A 416 -4.62 31.80 21.47
CA SER A 416 -6.05 31.56 21.70
C SER A 416 -6.18 30.27 22.50
N GLY A 417 -6.76 30.37 23.71
CA GLY A 417 -7.17 29.33 24.64
C GLY A 417 -6.59 27.93 24.55
N LEU A 418 -6.40 27.31 25.67
CA LEU A 418 -6.19 25.87 25.77
C LEU A 418 -7.48 25.16 25.35
N GLU A 419 -7.31 23.97 24.77
CA GLU A 419 -8.41 23.08 24.41
C GLU A 419 -8.26 21.73 25.14
N PRO A 420 -9.35 21.02 25.39
CA PRO A 420 -9.26 19.67 25.96
C PRO A 420 -8.33 18.79 25.14
N GLY A 421 -7.51 17.98 25.82
CA GLY A 421 -6.53 17.11 25.16
C GLY A 421 -5.18 17.76 24.83
N ASP A 422 -5.00 19.06 25.08
CA ASP A 422 -3.72 19.75 24.91
C ASP A 422 -2.66 19.25 25.89
N THR A 423 -1.41 19.26 25.44
CA THR A 423 -0.24 18.96 26.27
C THR A 423 0.68 20.17 26.33
N ILE A 424 0.91 20.68 27.53
CA ILE A 424 1.87 21.75 27.82
C ILE A 424 3.22 21.11 28.06
N ILE A 425 4.23 21.52 27.31
CA ILE A 425 5.60 21.02 27.43
C ILE A 425 6.54 22.13 27.81
N VAL A 426 7.21 21.95 28.95
CA VAL A 426 8.24 22.88 29.46
C VAL A 426 9.61 22.25 29.20
N PRO A 427 10.39 22.75 28.23
CA PRO A 427 11.67 22.15 27.87
C PRO A 427 12.77 22.53 28.89
N VAL A 428 13.86 21.77 28.84
CA VAL A 428 15.07 22.05 29.62
C VAL A 428 15.88 23.19 28.99
N ASN A 429 16.53 24.01 29.82
CA ASN A 429 17.40 25.10 29.37
C ASN A 429 18.71 24.54 28.77
N GLU A 430 19.16 25.15 27.67
CA GLU A 430 20.36 24.76 26.91
C GLU A 430 21.65 24.77 27.75
N GLU A 431 21.75 25.62 28.75
CA GLU A 431 22.92 25.69 29.62
C GLU A 431 23.18 24.40 30.41
N TYR A 432 22.14 23.53 30.51
CA TYR A 432 22.20 22.28 31.27
C TYR A 432 22.33 21.04 30.42
N GLN A 433 22.30 21.18 29.08
CA GLN A 433 22.41 20.02 28.18
C GLN A 433 23.30 20.25 26.95
N PRO A 434 24.09 19.26 26.53
CA PRO A 434 24.80 19.31 25.24
C PRO A 434 23.78 19.31 24.07
N THR A 435 24.14 20.02 23.01
CA THR A 435 23.28 20.37 21.86
C THR A 435 22.53 19.19 21.20
N LEU A 436 23.05 17.97 21.33
CA LEU A 436 22.47 16.76 20.75
C LEU A 436 21.28 16.20 21.55
N SER A 437 21.27 16.32 22.87
CA SER A 437 20.17 15.77 23.70
C SER A 437 18.87 16.57 23.55
N ARG A 438 18.95 17.79 23.06
CA ARG A 438 17.84 18.68 22.79
C ARG A 438 16.87 18.12 21.71
N TYR A 439 17.42 17.59 20.62
CA TYR A 439 16.61 16.93 19.58
C TYR A 439 15.96 15.65 20.09
N LYS A 440 16.63 14.93 20.98
CA LYS A 440 16.15 13.67 21.55
C LYS A 440 14.92 13.89 22.45
N GLU A 441 14.91 14.92 23.31
CA GLU A 441 13.79 15.17 24.24
C GLU A 441 12.54 15.68 23.52
N VAL A 442 12.65 16.70 22.67
CA VAL A 442 11.49 17.25 21.95
C VAL A 442 10.87 16.17 21.05
N SER A 443 11.68 15.43 20.31
CA SER A 443 11.17 14.36 19.47
C SER A 443 10.62 13.20 20.30
N THR A 444 11.23 12.84 21.44
CA THR A 444 10.76 11.74 22.29
C THR A 444 9.45 12.08 22.98
N VAL A 445 9.27 13.30 23.44
CA VAL A 445 8.05 13.74 24.13
C VAL A 445 6.88 13.87 23.14
N VAL A 446 7.12 14.42 21.96
CA VAL A 446 6.11 14.45 20.88
C VAL A 446 5.76 13.03 20.46
N PHE A 447 6.74 12.13 20.37
CA PHE A 447 6.51 10.73 20.07
C PHE A 447 5.85 9.95 21.21
N GLN A 448 6.20 10.21 22.48
CA GLN A 448 5.59 9.50 23.62
C GLN A 448 4.14 9.91 23.87
N SER A 449 3.79 11.18 23.66
CA SER A 449 2.38 11.61 23.68
C SER A 449 1.56 10.95 22.55
N ILE A 450 2.21 10.61 21.42
CA ILE A 450 1.61 9.88 20.31
C ILE A 450 1.67 8.36 20.57
N ALA A 451 2.78 7.83 21.05
CA ALA A 451 2.97 6.40 21.31
C ALA A 451 2.13 5.87 22.49
N SER A 452 1.68 6.71 23.41
CA SER A 452 0.72 6.29 24.45
C SER A 452 -0.67 5.95 23.87
N LEU A 453 -0.94 6.37 22.64
CA LEU A 453 -2.15 6.00 21.88
C LEU A 453 -1.93 4.78 20.97
N TYR A 454 -0.67 4.42 20.69
CA TYR A 454 -0.29 3.33 19.77
C TYR A 454 -0.63 1.90 20.24
N PRO A 455 -0.66 1.55 21.55
CA PRO A 455 -1.07 0.21 21.96
C PRO A 455 -2.52 -0.14 21.61
N LEU A 456 -3.35 0.86 21.25
CA LEU A 456 -4.75 0.65 20.83
C LEU A 456 -4.87 0.23 19.36
N PHE A 457 -3.79 0.30 18.57
CA PHE A 457 -3.76 -0.12 17.16
C PHE A 457 -3.34 -1.59 16.94
N ARG A 458 -3.08 -2.35 18.02
CA ARG A 458 -2.66 -3.76 17.97
C ARG A 458 -3.62 -4.70 18.72
N LEU A 459 -4.89 -4.33 18.90
CA LEU A 459 -5.91 -5.25 19.45
C LEU A 459 -6.98 -5.53 18.41
#